data_4a875c007b392b210c287a25d498f655
#
_entry.id   4a875c007b392b210c287a25d498f655
#
_cell.length_a   1.000
_cell.length_b   1.000
_cell.length_c   1.000
_cell.angle_alpha   90.00
_cell.angle_beta   90.00
_cell.angle_gamma   90.00
#
_symmetry.space_group_name_H-M   'P 1'
#
loop_
_entity.id
_entity.type
_entity.pdbx_description
1 polymer ?
#
loop_
_entity_poly.entity_id
_entity_poly.type
_entity_poly.pdbx_seq_one_letter_code
_entity_poly.pdbx_strand_id
1 'polypeptide(L)'
;MGRVEEAAGPRWVEPWPRDEGRRAARDLLAAAFECKPDAEASAPGRITIMGEYTDVGGGLSLPTVIPHRTYVAVHRRDDDRIRIAHAPHESSPDGPGVWTGSLADLVEPRDGRWVGYLAGPLWALLERGFAGPGLDIAVTSCVPFGAGVSSLVSATAAVALATNDAWGLGLRVGPDAHEIADLCVDVENDFVGAATAGLSQHAIVRCREGEALLLDFSERPPRAEPCPLYFPEYGLTLLIIHAVPRAATQVELVRSRVGEMDRACQALGLSSLRELVGNPEARQLLDTIDDPLLQRRARHFLTENERVELMRDEFSGTGPAHERFVEAGKAMYRSHASLDANIEVSSPALNLAVETAFRSGALGAHMVGAGVDSSAVALVRKAAAESTARMIDKEFIDAGLPRPAFLML
;
A
#
# COMPACT_ATOMS: atom_id res chain seq x y z
N MET A 1 -30.45 24.21 26.37
CA MET A 1 -29.03 24.04 26.70
C MET A 1 -28.68 22.59 26.41
N GLY A 2 -28.29 22.30 25.16
CA GLY A 2 -27.82 20.97 24.74
C GLY A 2 -26.47 20.70 25.40
N ARG A 3 -26.32 19.54 26.02
CA ARG A 3 -25.01 19.02 26.43
C ARG A 3 -24.19 18.93 25.16
N VAL A 4 -23.10 19.68 25.10
CA VAL A 4 -21.99 19.40 24.18
C VAL A 4 -21.45 18.04 24.67
N GLU A 5 -21.74 16.96 23.91
CA GLU A 5 -21.01 15.71 24.09
C GLU A 5 -19.53 16.05 23.95
N GLU A 6 -18.75 15.84 25.01
CA GLU A 6 -17.31 15.87 24.92
C GLU A 6 -16.90 14.96 23.78
N ALA A 7 -16.40 15.55 22.71
CA ALA A 7 -16.02 14.81 21.52
C ALA A 7 -14.98 13.75 21.96
N ALA A 8 -15.32 12.49 21.79
CA ALA A 8 -14.37 11.39 21.96
C ALA A 8 -13.07 11.76 21.21
N GLY A 9 -11.91 11.53 21.80
CA GLY A 9 -10.61 11.86 21.19
C GLY A 9 -10.40 11.23 19.81
N PRO A 10 -9.24 11.47 19.16
CA PRO A 10 -8.95 10.91 17.85
C PRO A 10 -9.17 9.39 17.79
N ARG A 11 -9.70 8.90 16.68
CA ARG A 11 -9.93 7.47 16.48
C ARG A 11 -8.63 6.79 16.08
N TRP A 12 -7.98 6.11 17.02
CA TRP A 12 -6.80 5.30 16.75
C TRP A 12 -7.21 3.89 16.27
N VAL A 13 -6.48 3.39 15.28
CA VAL A 13 -6.54 2.00 14.83
C VAL A 13 -5.24 1.35 15.27
N GLU A 14 -5.33 0.47 16.26
CA GLU A 14 -4.16 -0.19 16.82
C GLU A 14 -3.86 -1.51 16.07
N PRO A 15 -2.57 -1.85 15.85
CA PRO A 15 -2.22 -3.14 15.31
C PRO A 15 -2.51 -4.25 16.33
N TRP A 16 -2.97 -5.39 15.86
CA TRP A 16 -3.12 -6.54 16.75
C TRP A 16 -1.76 -7.11 17.15
N PRO A 17 -1.57 -7.55 18.41
CA PRO A 17 -0.46 -8.39 18.79
C PRO A 17 -0.40 -9.61 17.87
N ARG A 18 0.81 -10.02 17.45
CA ARG A 18 0.97 -11.09 16.44
C ARG A 18 0.29 -12.40 16.86
N ASP A 19 0.37 -12.75 18.15
CA ASP A 19 -0.25 -13.97 18.68
C ASP A 19 -1.78 -13.88 18.72
N GLU A 20 -2.34 -12.69 18.92
CA GLU A 20 -3.78 -12.43 18.85
C GLU A 20 -4.29 -12.61 17.42
N GLY A 21 -3.62 -11.99 16.44
CA GLY A 21 -4.00 -12.13 15.04
C GLY A 21 -3.91 -13.58 14.53
N ARG A 22 -2.86 -14.32 14.89
CA ARG A 22 -2.76 -15.74 14.56
C ARG A 22 -3.87 -16.57 15.22
N ARG A 23 -4.18 -16.27 16.48
CA ARG A 23 -5.29 -16.94 17.18
C ARG A 23 -6.61 -16.67 16.48
N ALA A 24 -6.90 -15.42 16.12
CA ALA A 24 -8.13 -15.05 15.42
C ALA A 24 -8.29 -15.83 14.10
N ALA A 25 -7.21 -16.02 13.32
CA ALA A 25 -7.27 -16.82 12.09
C ALA A 25 -7.54 -18.29 12.37
N ARG A 26 -6.89 -18.88 13.40
CA ARG A 26 -7.16 -20.29 13.81
C ARG A 26 -8.59 -20.48 14.29
N ASP A 27 -9.07 -19.57 15.12
CA ASP A 27 -10.43 -19.63 15.67
C ASP A 27 -11.48 -19.51 14.56
N LEU A 28 -11.25 -18.65 13.57
CA LEU A 28 -12.09 -18.54 12.37
C LEU A 28 -12.05 -19.84 11.55
N LEU A 29 -10.87 -20.44 11.33
CA LEU A 29 -10.74 -21.71 10.62
C LEU A 29 -11.51 -22.84 11.33
N ALA A 30 -11.34 -22.95 12.65
CA ALA A 30 -12.03 -23.95 13.46
C ALA A 30 -13.55 -23.72 13.47
N ALA A 31 -14.02 -22.48 13.58
CA ALA A 31 -15.43 -22.15 13.59
C ALA A 31 -16.13 -22.39 12.23
N ALA A 32 -15.42 -22.07 11.12
CA ALA A 32 -15.99 -22.18 9.79
C ALA A 32 -15.92 -23.63 9.23
N PHE A 33 -14.87 -24.39 9.56
CA PHE A 33 -14.55 -25.66 8.87
C PHE A 33 -14.28 -26.85 9.80
N GLU A 34 -14.32 -26.66 11.11
CA GLU A 34 -14.10 -27.69 12.13
C GLU A 34 -12.75 -28.42 12.02
N CYS A 35 -11.70 -27.71 11.55
CA CYS A 35 -10.36 -28.26 11.34
C CYS A 35 -9.28 -27.45 12.04
N LYS A 36 -8.06 -28.01 12.10
CA LYS A 36 -6.85 -27.33 12.62
C LYS A 36 -5.96 -26.92 11.45
N PRO A 37 -5.20 -25.82 11.59
CA PRO A 37 -4.30 -25.40 10.53
C PRO A 37 -3.09 -26.33 10.37
N ASP A 38 -2.68 -26.58 9.13
CA ASP A 38 -1.41 -27.20 8.74
C ASP A 38 -0.33 -26.13 8.48
N ALA A 39 -0.76 -24.93 8.06
CA ALA A 39 0.13 -23.80 7.84
C ALA A 39 -0.52 -22.47 8.26
N GLU A 40 0.31 -21.51 8.64
CA GLU A 40 -0.10 -20.17 9.04
C GLU A 40 0.87 -19.15 8.48
N ALA A 41 0.35 -18.04 7.96
CA ALA A 41 1.17 -16.93 7.53
C ALA A 41 0.53 -15.59 7.89
N SER A 42 1.30 -14.52 7.76
CA SER A 42 0.79 -13.16 7.84
C SER A 42 1.60 -12.22 6.97
N ALA A 43 0.94 -11.22 6.40
CA ALA A 43 1.58 -10.16 5.64
C ALA A 43 1.14 -8.80 6.15
N PRO A 44 2.04 -7.78 6.16
CA PRO A 44 1.71 -6.44 6.64
C PRO A 44 0.92 -5.64 5.60
N GLY A 45 0.32 -4.51 6.03
CA GLY A 45 0.02 -3.41 5.12
C GLY A 45 1.27 -2.60 4.79
N ARG A 46 1.15 -1.62 3.88
CA ARG A 46 2.28 -0.75 3.48
C ARG A 46 1.83 0.70 3.31
N ILE A 47 2.77 1.62 3.42
CA ILE A 47 2.67 3.00 2.93
C ILE A 47 3.84 3.28 1.99
N THR A 48 3.68 4.28 1.11
CA THR A 48 4.78 4.82 0.31
C THR A 48 5.30 6.07 1.00
N ILE A 49 6.56 6.05 1.43
CA ILE A 49 7.19 7.23 2.05
C ILE A 49 7.47 8.29 0.98
N MET A 50 7.82 7.87 -0.25
CA MET A 50 8.04 8.72 -1.42
C MET A 50 7.96 7.88 -2.69
N GLY A 51 7.51 8.47 -3.81
CA GLY A 51 7.48 7.79 -5.11
C GLY A 51 6.11 7.19 -5.46
N GLU A 52 5.02 7.90 -5.18
CA GLU A 52 3.70 7.54 -5.69
C GLU A 52 3.63 7.79 -7.20
N TYR A 53 3.03 6.87 -7.97
CA TYR A 53 2.88 6.94 -9.43
C TYR A 53 4.18 6.90 -10.24
N THR A 54 5.32 6.52 -9.66
CA THR A 54 6.58 6.37 -10.39
C THR A 54 6.78 4.96 -10.94
N ASP A 55 6.28 3.95 -10.26
CA ASP A 55 6.41 2.53 -10.60
C ASP A 55 5.89 2.21 -12.01
N VAL A 56 4.76 2.80 -12.38
CA VAL A 56 4.14 2.60 -13.71
C VAL A 56 4.97 3.13 -14.87
N GLY A 57 5.88 4.09 -14.65
CA GLY A 57 6.81 4.62 -15.65
C GLY A 57 8.23 4.04 -15.54
N GLY A 58 8.44 2.99 -14.76
CA GLY A 58 9.74 2.38 -14.53
C GLY A 58 10.62 3.16 -13.55
N GLY A 59 10.03 3.97 -12.68
CA GLY A 59 10.73 4.85 -11.73
C GLY A 59 11.11 4.20 -10.41
N LEU A 60 11.50 5.05 -9.47
CA LEU A 60 11.89 4.70 -8.11
C LEU A 60 10.73 4.90 -7.15
N SER A 61 10.58 4.00 -6.17
CA SER A 61 9.65 4.16 -5.05
C SER A 61 10.29 3.74 -3.75
N LEU A 62 9.89 4.37 -2.65
CA LEU A 62 10.40 4.11 -1.30
C LEU A 62 9.24 3.78 -0.34
N PRO A 63 8.66 2.58 -0.44
CA PRO A 63 7.66 2.12 0.51
C PRO A 63 8.28 1.61 1.82
N THR A 64 7.43 1.52 2.86
CA THR A 64 7.68 0.77 4.09
C THR A 64 6.44 0.00 4.51
N VAL A 65 6.63 -1.02 5.34
CA VAL A 65 5.51 -1.80 5.89
C VAL A 65 5.04 -1.21 7.21
N ILE A 66 3.75 -1.41 7.51
CA ILE A 66 3.13 -0.97 8.77
C ILE A 66 2.93 -2.17 9.72
N PRO A 67 2.76 -1.94 11.03
CA PRO A 67 2.60 -3.05 11.99
C PRO A 67 1.26 -3.79 11.85
N HIS A 68 0.27 -3.20 11.19
CA HIS A 68 -1.03 -3.83 10.91
C HIS A 68 -0.85 -4.94 9.87
N ARG A 69 -1.48 -6.09 10.12
CA ARG A 69 -1.27 -7.30 9.30
C ARG A 69 -2.58 -8.03 8.99
N THR A 70 -2.55 -8.76 7.89
CA THR A 70 -3.53 -9.81 7.59
C THR A 70 -2.93 -11.15 8.04
N TYR A 71 -3.73 -11.98 8.67
CA TYR A 71 -3.37 -13.29 9.20
C TYR A 71 -4.18 -14.37 8.49
N VAL A 72 -3.52 -15.46 8.14
CA VAL A 72 -4.11 -16.59 7.41
C VAL A 72 -3.76 -17.89 8.13
N ALA A 73 -4.77 -18.75 8.28
CA ALA A 73 -4.63 -20.13 8.72
C ALA A 73 -5.20 -21.05 7.63
N VAL A 74 -4.46 -22.09 7.27
CA VAL A 74 -4.79 -22.98 6.15
C VAL A 74 -4.78 -24.43 6.62
N HIS A 75 -5.80 -25.21 6.20
CA HIS A 75 -5.86 -26.66 6.36
C HIS A 75 -5.85 -27.34 4.98
N ARG A 76 -5.03 -28.38 4.83
CA ARG A 76 -4.94 -29.20 3.62
C ARG A 76 -6.09 -30.19 3.57
N ARG A 77 -6.77 -30.23 2.45
CA ARG A 77 -7.87 -31.18 2.20
C ARG A 77 -7.35 -32.43 1.47
N ASP A 78 -8.18 -33.47 1.44
CA ASP A 78 -7.91 -34.68 0.66
C ASP A 78 -8.57 -34.64 -0.73
N ASP A 79 -9.27 -33.54 -1.05
CA ASP A 79 -9.96 -33.30 -2.33
C ASP A 79 -9.41 -32.03 -3.01
N ASP A 80 -10.01 -31.60 -4.11
CA ASP A 80 -9.66 -30.40 -4.88
C ASP A 80 -10.45 -29.15 -4.49
N ARG A 81 -11.28 -29.21 -3.43
CA ARG A 81 -12.12 -28.10 -3.00
C ARG A 81 -11.33 -26.99 -2.33
N ILE A 82 -11.81 -25.77 -2.55
CA ILE A 82 -11.31 -24.58 -1.85
C ILE A 82 -12.49 -23.99 -1.07
N ARG A 83 -12.29 -23.78 0.23
CA ARG A 83 -13.24 -23.04 1.06
C ARG A 83 -12.50 -21.89 1.73
N ILE A 84 -13.04 -20.68 1.61
CA ILE A 84 -12.42 -19.47 2.16
C ILE A 84 -13.40 -18.81 3.12
N ALA A 85 -13.04 -18.75 4.39
CA ALA A 85 -13.74 -17.96 5.40
C ALA A 85 -12.99 -16.64 5.59
N HIS A 86 -13.71 -15.54 5.50
CA HIS A 86 -13.15 -14.20 5.59
C HIS A 86 -13.88 -13.39 6.67
N ALA A 87 -13.11 -12.91 7.64
CA ALA A 87 -13.55 -11.92 8.61
C ALA A 87 -12.69 -10.65 8.41
N PRO A 88 -13.14 -9.72 7.58
CA PRO A 88 -12.41 -8.49 7.33
C PRO A 88 -12.55 -7.52 8.51
N HIS A 89 -11.71 -6.47 8.47
CA HIS A 89 -11.87 -5.33 9.37
C HIS A 89 -13.30 -4.75 9.28
N GLU A 90 -13.80 -4.17 10.38
CA GLU A 90 -15.17 -3.61 10.50
C GLU A 90 -15.59 -2.67 9.36
N SER A 91 -14.63 -2.02 8.70
CA SER A 91 -14.86 -1.12 7.56
C SER A 91 -14.99 -1.82 6.20
N SER A 92 -14.89 -3.15 6.13
CA SER A 92 -15.05 -3.87 4.85
C SER A 92 -16.51 -3.86 4.40
N PRO A 93 -16.79 -3.48 3.14
CA PRO A 93 -18.17 -3.42 2.64
C PRO A 93 -18.83 -4.79 2.49
N ASP A 94 -18.02 -5.84 2.30
CA ASP A 94 -18.53 -7.19 2.00
C ASP A 94 -18.86 -7.98 3.27
N GLY A 95 -18.48 -7.48 4.47
CA GLY A 95 -18.70 -8.16 5.74
C GLY A 95 -18.02 -9.54 5.84
N PRO A 96 -18.29 -10.31 6.90
CA PRO A 96 -17.83 -11.70 7.00
C PRO A 96 -18.51 -12.58 5.95
N GLY A 97 -17.73 -13.47 5.32
CA GLY A 97 -18.26 -14.35 4.29
C GLY A 97 -17.53 -15.68 4.21
N VAL A 98 -18.24 -16.67 3.66
CA VAL A 98 -17.66 -17.96 3.27
C VAL A 98 -17.89 -18.17 1.78
N TRP A 99 -16.82 -18.50 1.07
CA TRP A 99 -16.87 -18.88 -0.33
C TRP A 99 -16.41 -20.33 -0.49
N THR A 100 -16.99 -21.05 -1.46
CA THR A 100 -16.60 -22.42 -1.80
C THR A 100 -16.50 -22.57 -3.32
N GLY A 101 -15.45 -23.23 -3.78
CA GLY A 101 -15.20 -23.60 -5.16
C GLY A 101 -14.26 -24.80 -5.21
N SER A 102 -13.61 -25.02 -6.37
CA SER A 102 -12.56 -26.03 -6.54
C SER A 102 -11.33 -25.41 -7.24
N LEU A 103 -10.19 -26.12 -7.23
CA LEU A 103 -9.02 -25.71 -8.00
C LEU A 103 -9.33 -25.65 -9.51
N ALA A 104 -10.22 -26.51 -10.00
CA ALA A 104 -10.64 -26.51 -11.40
C ALA A 104 -11.48 -25.27 -11.77
N ASP A 105 -12.18 -24.66 -10.79
CA ASP A 105 -13.00 -23.46 -11.03
C ASP A 105 -12.16 -22.15 -11.11
N LEU A 106 -10.87 -22.22 -10.82
CA LEU A 106 -9.98 -21.06 -10.86
C LEU A 106 -9.45 -20.72 -12.26
N VAL A 107 -10.08 -21.23 -13.32
CA VAL A 107 -9.61 -21.08 -14.70
C VAL A 107 -9.96 -19.69 -15.29
N GLU A 108 -10.96 -19.02 -14.75
CA GLU A 108 -11.43 -17.74 -15.27
C GLU A 108 -11.16 -16.58 -14.31
N PRO A 109 -10.79 -15.40 -14.85
CA PRO A 109 -10.66 -14.18 -14.08
C PRO A 109 -11.94 -13.89 -13.27
N ARG A 110 -11.78 -13.48 -12.03
CA ARG A 110 -12.88 -13.13 -11.13
C ARG A 110 -13.02 -11.62 -11.07
N ASP A 111 -14.26 -11.14 -11.14
CA ASP A 111 -14.59 -9.74 -10.96
C ASP A 111 -14.08 -9.26 -9.58
N GLY A 112 -13.29 -8.21 -9.53
CA GLY A 112 -12.63 -7.54 -8.40
C GLY A 112 -13.17 -7.65 -6.96
N ARG A 113 -13.95 -8.71 -6.67
CA ARG A 113 -14.46 -9.04 -5.34
C ARG A 113 -13.34 -9.59 -4.45
N TRP A 114 -13.52 -9.54 -3.15
CA TRP A 114 -12.58 -10.06 -2.17
C TRP A 114 -12.12 -11.51 -2.46
N VAL A 115 -12.99 -12.34 -3.02
CA VAL A 115 -12.68 -13.72 -3.42
C VAL A 115 -11.54 -13.78 -4.44
N GLY A 116 -11.50 -12.87 -5.43
CA GLY A 116 -10.43 -12.82 -6.42
C GLY A 116 -9.06 -12.63 -5.78
N TYR A 117 -8.97 -11.74 -4.79
CA TYR A 117 -7.71 -11.50 -4.06
C TYR A 117 -7.28 -12.68 -3.17
N LEU A 118 -8.24 -13.47 -2.64
CA LEU A 118 -7.93 -14.59 -1.74
C LEU A 118 -7.78 -15.93 -2.46
N ALA A 119 -8.49 -16.16 -3.56
CA ALA A 119 -8.36 -17.37 -4.37
C ALA A 119 -7.27 -17.24 -5.45
N GLY A 120 -6.99 -16.02 -5.89
CA GLY A 120 -6.01 -15.71 -6.92
C GLY A 120 -4.60 -16.28 -6.69
N PRO A 121 -4.06 -16.30 -5.46
CA PRO A 121 -2.76 -16.93 -5.21
C PRO A 121 -2.70 -18.41 -5.60
N LEU A 122 -3.79 -19.16 -5.39
CA LEU A 122 -3.86 -20.56 -5.80
C LEU A 122 -3.88 -20.66 -7.32
N TRP A 123 -4.69 -19.81 -8.00
CA TRP A 123 -4.69 -19.71 -9.45
C TRP A 123 -3.29 -19.42 -10.01
N ALA A 124 -2.61 -18.38 -9.51
CA ALA A 124 -1.30 -18.00 -10.01
C ALA A 124 -0.22 -19.08 -9.78
N LEU A 125 -0.34 -19.87 -8.70
CA LEU A 125 0.53 -21.02 -8.47
C LEU A 125 0.25 -22.15 -9.49
N LEU A 126 -1.02 -22.44 -9.77
CA LEU A 126 -1.41 -23.44 -10.77
C LEU A 126 -0.95 -23.05 -12.19
N GLU A 127 -1.11 -21.78 -12.59
CA GLU A 127 -0.61 -21.26 -13.87
C GLU A 127 0.91 -21.39 -14.02
N ARG A 128 1.64 -21.33 -12.91
CA ARG A 128 3.11 -21.57 -12.88
C ARG A 128 3.50 -23.04 -12.79
N GLY A 129 2.52 -23.95 -12.90
CA GLY A 129 2.75 -25.41 -12.90
C GLY A 129 2.94 -26.03 -11.53
N PHE A 130 2.71 -25.30 -10.43
CA PHE A 130 2.66 -25.89 -9.11
C PHE A 130 1.35 -26.65 -8.93
N ALA A 131 1.35 -27.63 -8.05
CA ALA A 131 0.17 -28.43 -7.74
C ALA A 131 0.10 -28.74 -6.24
N GLY A 132 -1.12 -28.89 -5.74
CA GLY A 132 -1.38 -29.27 -4.36
C GLY A 132 -2.84 -29.67 -4.18
N PRO A 133 -3.22 -30.19 -3.00
CA PRO A 133 -4.59 -30.50 -2.68
C PRO A 133 -5.41 -29.23 -2.48
N GLY A 134 -6.73 -29.36 -2.42
CA GLY A 134 -7.62 -28.28 -2.00
C GLY A 134 -7.30 -27.77 -0.61
N LEU A 135 -7.79 -26.60 -0.29
CA LEU A 135 -7.49 -25.90 0.97
C LEU A 135 -8.76 -25.34 1.63
N ASP A 136 -8.80 -25.44 2.96
CA ASP A 136 -9.65 -24.59 3.78
C ASP A 136 -8.82 -23.42 4.29
N ILE A 137 -9.25 -22.18 4.02
CA ILE A 137 -8.49 -20.96 4.25
C ILE A 137 -9.33 -20.03 5.15
N ALA A 138 -8.76 -19.58 6.26
CA ALA A 138 -9.36 -18.55 7.09
C ALA A 138 -8.48 -17.30 7.09
N VAL A 139 -9.11 -16.14 6.86
CA VAL A 139 -8.44 -14.84 6.72
C VAL A 139 -9.03 -13.84 7.69
N THR A 140 -8.18 -13.25 8.54
CA THR A 140 -8.52 -12.14 9.42
C THR A 140 -7.54 -11.00 9.24
N SER A 141 -7.95 -9.75 9.48
CA SER A 141 -7.09 -8.60 9.22
C SER A 141 -7.34 -7.45 10.18
N CYS A 142 -6.27 -6.79 10.65
CA CYS A 142 -6.32 -5.48 11.25
C CYS A 142 -5.80 -4.36 10.32
N VAL A 143 -5.45 -4.69 9.08
CA VAL A 143 -5.11 -3.68 8.06
C VAL A 143 -6.38 -2.94 7.67
N PRO A 144 -6.50 -1.62 7.89
CA PRO A 144 -7.72 -0.89 7.59
C PRO A 144 -8.08 -0.96 6.11
N PHE A 145 -9.31 -1.37 5.82
CA PHE A 145 -9.82 -1.45 4.47
C PHE A 145 -10.07 -0.05 3.89
N GLY A 146 -9.68 0.20 2.64
CA GLY A 146 -9.89 1.47 1.96
C GLY A 146 -8.95 2.60 2.40
N ALA A 147 -8.04 2.35 3.35
CA ALA A 147 -7.11 3.37 3.87
C ALA A 147 -5.87 3.64 2.97
N GLY A 148 -5.81 3.10 1.76
CA GLY A 148 -4.63 3.25 0.89
C GLY A 148 -3.38 2.52 1.40
N VAL A 149 -3.52 1.68 2.44
CA VAL A 149 -2.44 0.91 3.05
C VAL A 149 -2.35 -0.54 2.55
N SER A 150 -2.97 -0.81 1.40
CA SER A 150 -2.89 -2.09 0.65
C SER A 150 -3.44 -3.31 1.39
N SER A 151 -4.63 -3.20 1.99
CA SER A 151 -5.27 -4.30 2.72
C SER A 151 -5.54 -5.53 1.85
N LEU A 152 -5.99 -5.37 0.60
CA LEU A 152 -6.23 -6.48 -0.33
C LEU A 152 -4.93 -7.19 -0.73
N VAL A 153 -3.88 -6.43 -1.06
CA VAL A 153 -2.56 -6.99 -1.39
C VAL A 153 -1.93 -7.70 -0.18
N SER A 154 -2.12 -7.15 1.03
CA SER A 154 -1.73 -7.81 2.27
C SER A 154 -2.40 -9.18 2.42
N ALA A 155 -3.69 -9.27 2.10
CA ALA A 155 -4.44 -10.52 2.15
C ALA A 155 -3.97 -11.53 1.08
N THR A 156 -3.79 -11.07 -0.18
CA THR A 156 -3.22 -11.88 -1.27
C THR A 156 -1.86 -12.45 -0.88
N ALA A 157 -0.96 -11.61 -0.38
CA ALA A 157 0.39 -12.03 0.02
C ALA A 157 0.36 -13.03 1.19
N ALA A 158 -0.52 -12.81 2.19
CA ALA A 158 -0.65 -13.72 3.31
C ALA A 158 -1.16 -15.11 2.88
N VAL A 159 -2.13 -15.17 1.95
CA VAL A 159 -2.61 -16.44 1.36
C VAL A 159 -1.51 -17.10 0.53
N ALA A 160 -0.78 -16.35 -0.30
CA ALA A 160 0.32 -16.89 -1.10
C ALA A 160 1.40 -17.55 -0.21
N LEU A 161 1.81 -16.86 0.87
CA LEU A 161 2.76 -17.36 1.85
C LEU A 161 2.26 -18.62 2.57
N ALA A 162 0.99 -18.62 3.02
CA ALA A 162 0.40 -19.77 3.69
C ALA A 162 0.25 -20.97 2.75
N THR A 163 -0.09 -20.74 1.48
CA THR A 163 -0.19 -21.79 0.45
C THR A 163 1.19 -22.36 0.11
N ASN A 164 2.23 -21.50 -0.01
CA ASN A 164 3.61 -21.95 -0.18
C ASN A 164 4.01 -22.97 0.88
N ASP A 165 3.71 -22.68 2.14
CA ASP A 165 4.02 -23.57 3.26
C ASP A 165 3.13 -24.82 3.26
N ALA A 166 1.82 -24.67 3.04
CA ALA A 166 0.85 -25.78 3.04
C ALA A 166 1.13 -26.80 1.93
N TRP A 167 1.52 -26.33 0.73
CA TRP A 167 1.84 -27.21 -0.39
C TRP A 167 3.32 -27.66 -0.41
N GLY A 168 4.16 -27.08 0.46
CA GLY A 168 5.59 -27.41 0.56
C GLY A 168 6.38 -27.00 -0.69
N LEU A 169 6.06 -25.85 -1.28
CA LEU A 169 6.63 -25.43 -2.57
C LEU A 169 8.09 -24.97 -2.45
N GLY A 170 8.52 -24.51 -1.27
CA GLY A 170 9.87 -24.04 -1.03
C GLY A 170 10.24 -22.73 -1.71
N LEU A 171 9.26 -21.91 -2.09
CA LEU A 171 9.50 -20.57 -2.61
C LEU A 171 10.16 -19.70 -1.53
N ARG A 172 11.07 -18.84 -1.95
CA ARG A 172 11.79 -17.94 -1.03
C ARG A 172 10.85 -16.97 -0.34
N VAL A 173 11.13 -16.69 0.92
CA VAL A 173 10.40 -15.70 1.74
C VAL A 173 11.35 -14.60 2.21
N GLY A 174 10.82 -13.42 2.53
CA GLY A 174 11.60 -12.26 2.97
C GLY A 174 12.18 -11.44 1.80
N PRO A 175 13.33 -10.77 1.96
CA PRO A 175 13.83 -9.80 0.97
C PRO A 175 14.04 -10.35 -0.45
N ASP A 176 14.35 -11.64 -0.55
CA ASP A 176 14.58 -12.33 -1.83
C ASP A 176 13.32 -12.98 -2.42
N ALA A 177 12.15 -12.74 -1.84
CA ALA A 177 10.87 -13.33 -2.24
C ALA A 177 10.23 -12.65 -3.44
N HIS A 178 11.01 -12.34 -4.49
CA HIS A 178 10.48 -11.72 -5.71
C HIS A 178 9.45 -12.62 -6.41
N GLU A 179 9.62 -13.94 -6.41
CA GLU A 179 8.69 -14.89 -7.04
C GLU A 179 7.28 -14.82 -6.43
N ILE A 180 7.19 -14.71 -5.09
CA ILE A 180 5.90 -14.54 -4.39
C ILE A 180 5.32 -13.14 -4.67
N ALA A 181 6.16 -12.11 -4.73
CA ALA A 181 5.71 -10.76 -5.07
C ALA A 181 5.16 -10.70 -6.50
N ASP A 182 5.89 -11.27 -7.48
CA ASP A 182 5.47 -11.35 -8.89
C ASP A 182 4.18 -12.18 -9.03
N LEU A 183 4.03 -13.27 -8.26
CA LEU A 183 2.78 -14.03 -8.20
C LEU A 183 1.60 -13.14 -7.76
N CYS A 184 1.81 -12.31 -6.73
CA CYS A 184 0.76 -11.40 -6.28
C CYS A 184 0.48 -10.27 -7.30
N VAL A 185 1.46 -9.88 -8.14
CA VAL A 185 1.26 -8.96 -9.26
C VAL A 185 0.38 -9.60 -10.33
N ASP A 186 0.66 -10.86 -10.71
CA ASP A 186 -0.17 -11.59 -11.69
C ASP A 186 -1.61 -11.75 -11.19
N VAL A 187 -1.80 -12.02 -9.89
CA VAL A 187 -3.15 -12.06 -9.30
C VAL A 187 -3.91 -10.75 -9.54
N GLU A 188 -3.28 -9.62 -9.29
CA GLU A 188 -3.95 -8.33 -9.41
C GLU A 188 -4.20 -7.96 -10.88
N ASN A 189 -3.21 -8.17 -11.77
CA ASN A 189 -3.32 -7.82 -13.19
C ASN A 189 -4.23 -8.78 -13.97
N ASP A 190 -3.99 -10.09 -13.84
CA ASP A 190 -4.53 -11.07 -14.75
C ASP A 190 -5.78 -11.78 -14.22
N PHE A 191 -5.87 -11.97 -12.90
CA PHE A 191 -7.00 -12.66 -12.28
C PHE A 191 -8.09 -11.71 -11.76
N VAL A 192 -7.68 -10.57 -11.16
CA VAL A 192 -8.61 -9.54 -10.65
C VAL A 192 -8.91 -8.47 -11.70
N GLY A 193 -7.96 -8.21 -12.61
CA GLY A 193 -8.08 -7.22 -13.67
C GLY A 193 -7.84 -5.77 -13.22
N ALA A 194 -7.11 -5.59 -12.12
CA ALA A 194 -6.66 -4.27 -11.65
C ALA A 194 -5.21 -4.04 -12.06
N ALA A 195 -4.94 -2.93 -12.73
CA ALA A 195 -3.59 -2.62 -13.22
C ALA A 195 -2.64 -2.23 -12.08
N THR A 196 -1.50 -2.92 -11.97
CA THR A 196 -0.41 -2.58 -11.03
C THR A 196 0.95 -2.84 -11.66
N ALA A 197 1.95 -2.02 -11.31
CA ALA A 197 3.36 -2.30 -11.62
C ALA A 197 4.04 -3.13 -10.51
N GLY A 198 3.38 -3.35 -9.37
CA GLY A 198 3.85 -4.24 -8.31
C GLY A 198 4.44 -3.57 -7.08
N LEU A 199 4.33 -2.24 -6.93
CA LEU A 199 4.87 -1.52 -5.77
C LEU A 199 4.40 -2.14 -4.45
N SER A 200 3.09 -2.33 -4.28
CA SER A 200 2.51 -2.88 -3.06
C SER A 200 2.95 -4.31 -2.78
N GLN A 201 2.97 -5.13 -3.81
CA GLN A 201 3.31 -6.55 -3.73
C GLN A 201 4.76 -6.74 -3.28
N HIS A 202 5.70 -6.06 -3.98
CA HIS A 202 7.11 -6.13 -3.63
C HIS A 202 7.40 -5.52 -2.24
N ALA A 203 6.75 -4.42 -1.88
CA ALA A 203 6.89 -3.83 -0.55
C ALA A 203 6.41 -4.80 0.55
N ILE A 204 5.19 -5.33 0.44
CA ILE A 204 4.57 -6.20 1.46
C ILE A 204 5.35 -7.51 1.65
N VAL A 205 5.82 -8.09 0.55
CA VAL A 205 6.47 -9.40 0.58
C VAL A 205 7.96 -9.30 0.94
N ARG A 206 8.66 -8.22 0.52
CA ARG A 206 10.13 -8.14 0.57
C ARG A 206 10.66 -7.15 1.61
N CYS A 207 9.88 -6.15 2.04
CA CYS A 207 10.33 -5.16 3.03
C CYS A 207 10.29 -5.72 4.45
N ARG A 208 11.28 -5.35 5.27
CA ARG A 208 11.31 -5.67 6.70
C ARG A 208 10.72 -4.55 7.53
N GLU A 209 10.19 -4.90 8.70
CA GLU A 209 9.76 -3.90 9.68
C GLU A 209 10.95 -3.06 10.16
N GLY A 210 10.75 -1.74 10.26
CA GLY A 210 11.80 -0.77 10.64
C GLY A 210 12.71 -0.34 9.49
N GLU A 211 12.48 -0.82 8.27
CA GLU A 211 13.18 -0.41 7.07
C GLU A 211 12.20 0.14 6.03
N ALA A 212 12.66 1.00 5.15
CA ALA A 212 12.04 1.23 3.86
C ALA A 212 12.71 0.35 2.81
N LEU A 213 12.08 0.17 1.67
CA LEU A 213 12.62 -0.59 0.56
C LEU A 213 12.68 0.31 -0.67
N LEU A 214 13.90 0.66 -1.11
CA LEU A 214 14.05 1.33 -2.39
C LEU A 214 13.78 0.33 -3.51
N LEU A 215 12.70 0.54 -4.24
CA LEU A 215 12.32 -0.25 -5.41
C LEU A 215 12.65 0.52 -6.68
N ASP A 216 13.38 -0.12 -7.59
CA ASP A 216 13.70 0.40 -8.93
C ASP A 216 12.96 -0.44 -9.98
N PHE A 217 11.95 0.14 -10.60
CA PHE A 217 11.09 -0.51 -11.59
C PHE A 217 11.64 -0.43 -13.03
N SER A 218 12.90 -0.01 -13.21
CA SER A 218 13.56 -0.08 -14.52
C SER A 218 13.80 -1.51 -14.99
N GLU A 219 13.73 -2.48 -14.07
CA GLU A 219 13.92 -3.92 -14.31
C GLU A 219 12.69 -4.71 -13.84
N ARG A 220 12.55 -5.93 -14.32
CA ARG A 220 11.53 -6.90 -13.88
C ARG A 220 12.19 -8.24 -13.55
N PRO A 221 12.08 -8.74 -12.31
CA PRO A 221 11.47 -8.09 -11.14
C PRO A 221 12.21 -6.81 -10.73
N PRO A 222 11.56 -5.84 -10.05
CA PRO A 222 12.21 -4.61 -9.64
C PRO A 222 13.37 -4.89 -8.68
N ARG A 223 14.49 -4.18 -8.88
CA ARG A 223 15.59 -4.21 -7.93
C ARG A 223 15.11 -3.63 -6.61
N ALA A 224 15.46 -4.29 -5.52
CA ALA A 224 15.09 -3.88 -4.17
C ALA A 224 16.34 -3.71 -3.31
N GLU A 225 16.43 -2.55 -2.66
CA GLU A 225 17.54 -2.22 -1.78
C GLU A 225 16.97 -1.75 -0.42
N PRO A 226 17.34 -2.41 0.70
CA PRO A 226 16.93 -1.97 2.02
C PRO A 226 17.46 -0.58 2.34
N CYS A 227 16.59 0.30 2.85
CA CYS A 227 16.91 1.64 3.29
C CYS A 227 16.53 1.77 4.77
N PRO A 228 17.51 1.82 5.70
CA PRO A 228 17.22 1.92 7.12
C PRO A 228 16.46 3.19 7.47
N LEU A 229 15.47 3.07 8.36
CA LEU A 229 14.68 4.19 8.86
C LEU A 229 15.24 4.64 10.22
N TYR A 230 16.14 5.59 10.23
CA TYR A 230 16.75 6.10 11.47
C TYR A 230 15.91 7.18 12.18
N PHE A 231 14.89 7.73 11.57
CA PHE A 231 14.11 8.80 12.18
C PHE A 231 13.48 8.43 13.56
N PRO A 232 13.10 7.18 13.87
CA PRO A 232 12.62 6.83 15.20
C PRO A 232 13.65 7.07 16.30
N GLU A 233 14.94 6.89 16.02
CA GLU A 233 16.03 7.15 16.97
C GLU A 233 16.13 8.63 17.37
N TYR A 234 15.59 9.51 16.51
CA TYR A 234 15.51 10.96 16.76
C TYR A 234 14.16 11.42 17.30
N GLY A 235 13.35 10.48 17.79
CA GLY A 235 12.04 10.77 18.37
C GLY A 235 11.00 11.21 17.34
N LEU A 236 11.15 10.81 16.07
CA LEU A 236 10.21 11.03 14.99
C LEU A 236 9.40 9.76 14.73
N THR A 237 8.23 9.92 14.13
CA THR A 237 7.36 8.82 13.68
C THR A 237 6.57 9.25 12.45
N LEU A 238 6.00 8.28 11.74
CA LEU A 238 5.03 8.52 10.69
C LEU A 238 3.62 8.36 11.26
N LEU A 239 2.85 9.44 11.21
CA LEU A 239 1.43 9.46 11.52
C LEU A 239 0.65 9.27 10.22
N ILE A 240 -0.07 8.16 10.11
CA ILE A 240 -0.95 7.86 8.98
C ILE A 240 -2.34 8.39 9.33
N ILE A 241 -2.91 9.19 8.45
CA ILE A 241 -4.20 9.86 8.61
C ILE A 241 -5.14 9.28 7.54
N HIS A 242 -6.00 8.36 7.95
CA HIS A 242 -7.04 7.83 7.06
C HIS A 242 -8.19 8.82 6.97
N ALA A 243 -8.14 9.67 5.95
CA ALA A 243 -8.94 10.89 5.85
C ALA A 243 -10.34 10.67 5.29
N VAL A 244 -10.59 9.61 4.53
CA VAL A 244 -11.87 9.43 3.82
C VAL A 244 -12.29 7.96 3.84
N PRO A 245 -13.54 7.64 4.26
CA PRO A 245 -14.11 6.34 4.00
C PRO A 245 -14.54 6.26 2.52
N ARG A 246 -13.94 5.36 1.83
CA ARG A 246 -14.12 4.80 0.48
C ARG A 246 -15.18 5.41 -0.48
N ALA A 247 -14.74 5.67 -1.73
CA ALA A 247 -15.56 5.68 -2.94
C ALA A 247 -15.14 4.55 -3.93
N ALA A 248 -16.09 4.05 -4.70
CA ALA A 248 -15.94 2.85 -5.55
C ALA A 248 -15.13 3.05 -6.86
N THR A 249 -14.56 4.22 -7.11
CA THR A 249 -14.09 4.65 -8.44
C THR A 249 -12.58 4.69 -8.64
N GLN A 250 -11.77 4.18 -7.71
CA GLN A 250 -10.31 4.31 -7.77
C GLN A 250 -9.67 3.57 -8.96
N VAL A 251 -10.19 2.41 -9.35
CA VAL A 251 -9.59 1.59 -10.42
C VAL A 251 -9.56 2.35 -11.75
N GLU A 252 -10.65 3.02 -12.11
CA GLU A 252 -10.74 3.80 -13.34
C GLU A 252 -9.84 5.04 -13.31
N LEU A 253 -9.75 5.71 -12.15
CA LEU A 253 -8.86 6.86 -11.98
C LEU A 253 -7.40 6.44 -12.17
N VAL A 254 -6.95 5.38 -11.49
CA VAL A 254 -5.58 4.85 -11.63
C VAL A 254 -5.30 4.47 -13.08
N ARG A 255 -6.20 3.71 -13.71
CA ARG A 255 -6.06 3.31 -15.12
C ARG A 255 -5.95 4.52 -16.05
N SER A 256 -6.74 5.57 -15.81
CA SER A 256 -6.66 6.83 -16.58
C SER A 256 -5.28 7.49 -16.40
N ARG A 257 -4.76 7.58 -15.17
CA ARG A 257 -3.45 8.19 -14.90
C ARG A 257 -2.29 7.41 -15.51
N VAL A 258 -2.34 6.07 -15.44
CA VAL A 258 -1.37 5.20 -16.12
C VAL A 258 -1.40 5.45 -17.63
N GLY A 259 -2.58 5.42 -18.27
CA GLY A 259 -2.71 5.70 -19.69
C GLY A 259 -2.28 7.12 -20.11
N GLU A 260 -2.42 8.12 -19.23
CA GLU A 260 -1.91 9.47 -19.45
C GLU A 260 -0.38 9.53 -19.42
N MET A 261 0.25 8.78 -18.50
CA MET A 261 1.71 8.64 -18.44
C MET A 261 2.28 7.92 -19.66
N ASP A 262 1.60 6.85 -20.13
CA ASP A 262 1.98 6.15 -21.35
C ASP A 262 1.93 7.07 -22.56
N ARG A 263 0.88 7.90 -22.68
CA ARG A 263 0.77 8.88 -23.76
C ARG A 263 1.85 9.97 -23.66
N ALA A 264 2.22 10.39 -22.43
CA ALA A 264 3.32 11.32 -22.24
C ALA A 264 4.67 10.74 -22.70
N CYS A 265 4.91 9.46 -22.39
CA CYS A 265 6.07 8.70 -22.86
C CYS A 265 6.11 8.67 -24.42
N GLN A 266 4.98 8.35 -25.06
CA GLN A 266 4.86 8.33 -26.53
C GLN A 266 5.07 9.71 -27.15
N ALA A 267 4.54 10.78 -26.54
CA ALA A 267 4.72 12.16 -27.02
C ALA A 267 6.19 12.60 -27.00
N LEU A 268 6.99 12.04 -26.09
CA LEU A 268 8.44 12.27 -25.98
C LEU A 268 9.24 11.35 -26.93
N GLY A 269 8.62 10.35 -27.57
CA GLY A 269 9.32 9.34 -28.38
C GLY A 269 10.20 8.41 -27.55
N LEU A 270 9.92 8.26 -26.25
CA LEU A 270 10.67 7.43 -25.31
C LEU A 270 10.06 6.01 -25.24
N SER A 271 10.88 5.02 -24.88
CA SER A 271 10.41 3.67 -24.58
C SER A 271 9.88 3.55 -23.15
N SER A 272 10.37 4.38 -22.24
CA SER A 272 9.96 4.49 -20.83
C SER A 272 10.24 5.91 -20.34
N LEU A 273 9.38 6.41 -19.44
CA LEU A 273 9.64 7.68 -18.71
C LEU A 273 10.91 7.58 -17.86
N ARG A 274 11.40 6.37 -17.56
CA ARG A 274 12.68 6.14 -16.88
C ARG A 274 13.85 6.85 -17.57
N GLU A 275 13.82 7.02 -18.88
CA GLU A 275 14.86 7.71 -19.65
C GLU A 275 15.01 9.20 -19.31
N LEU A 276 14.02 9.78 -18.62
CA LEU A 276 14.12 11.14 -18.08
C LEU A 276 14.96 11.21 -16.79
N VAL A 277 15.05 10.11 -16.04
CA VAL A 277 15.75 10.11 -14.73
C VAL A 277 17.26 10.16 -14.96
N GLY A 278 17.91 11.18 -14.39
CA GLY A 278 19.34 11.43 -14.57
C GLY A 278 19.71 12.07 -15.94
N ASN A 279 18.72 12.34 -16.79
CA ASN A 279 18.97 13.03 -18.06
C ASN A 279 19.08 14.56 -17.83
N PRO A 280 20.23 15.21 -18.15
CA PRO A 280 20.41 16.65 -17.94
C PRO A 280 19.47 17.50 -18.80
N GLU A 281 18.96 16.98 -19.91
CA GLU A 281 18.02 17.66 -20.81
C GLU A 281 16.55 17.33 -20.50
N ALA A 282 16.27 16.54 -19.46
CA ALA A 282 14.91 16.07 -19.15
C ALA A 282 13.89 17.21 -19.06
N ARG A 283 14.23 18.34 -18.40
CA ARG A 283 13.32 19.49 -18.29
C ARG A 283 13.02 20.14 -19.64
N GLN A 284 14.01 20.22 -20.54
CA GLN A 284 13.82 20.75 -21.90
C GLN A 284 12.97 19.78 -22.73
N LEU A 285 13.15 18.47 -22.57
CA LEU A 285 12.31 17.48 -23.23
C LEU A 285 10.85 17.61 -22.77
N LEU A 286 10.58 17.83 -21.49
CA LEU A 286 9.22 18.07 -21.01
C LEU A 286 8.55 19.27 -21.69
N ASP A 287 9.30 20.32 -22.02
CA ASP A 287 8.78 21.51 -22.68
C ASP A 287 8.43 21.28 -24.16
N THR A 288 8.81 20.13 -24.74
CA THR A 288 8.43 19.72 -26.10
C THR A 288 7.06 19.05 -26.17
N ILE A 289 6.44 18.73 -25.04
CA ILE A 289 5.09 18.12 -25.02
C ILE A 289 4.05 19.23 -25.21
N ASP A 290 3.32 19.18 -26.32
CA ASP A 290 2.29 20.17 -26.66
C ASP A 290 1.06 20.08 -25.73
N ASP A 291 0.69 18.88 -25.27
CA ASP A 291 -0.44 18.68 -24.37
C ASP A 291 -0.04 19.02 -22.90
N PRO A 292 -0.60 20.10 -22.32
CA PRO A 292 -0.26 20.49 -20.95
C PRO A 292 -0.60 19.44 -19.90
N LEU A 293 -1.59 18.58 -20.17
CA LEU A 293 -1.94 17.48 -19.27
C LEU A 293 -0.81 16.44 -19.23
N LEU A 294 -0.37 15.98 -20.38
CA LEU A 294 0.70 15.00 -20.51
C LEU A 294 2.03 15.55 -19.99
N GLN A 295 2.30 16.84 -20.23
CA GLN A 295 3.47 17.53 -19.68
C GLN A 295 3.47 17.50 -18.14
N ARG A 296 2.32 17.75 -17.49
CA ARG A 296 2.20 17.67 -16.02
C ARG A 296 2.46 16.24 -15.51
N ARG A 297 1.94 15.20 -16.18
CA ARG A 297 2.17 13.79 -15.80
C ARG A 297 3.67 13.44 -15.84
N ALA A 298 4.35 13.74 -16.95
CA ALA A 298 5.78 13.50 -17.09
C ALA A 298 6.62 14.35 -16.10
N ARG A 299 6.20 15.59 -15.82
CA ARG A 299 6.84 16.45 -14.81
C ARG A 299 6.75 15.86 -13.41
N HIS A 300 5.57 15.32 -13.03
CA HIS A 300 5.44 14.61 -11.76
C HIS A 300 6.43 13.45 -11.70
N PHE A 301 6.42 12.57 -12.72
CA PHE A 301 7.30 11.42 -12.77
C PHE A 301 8.77 11.81 -12.56
N LEU A 302 9.28 12.78 -13.33
CA LEU A 302 10.66 13.24 -13.20
C LEU A 302 10.97 13.76 -11.79
N THR A 303 10.17 14.71 -11.30
CA THR A 303 10.43 15.36 -10.02
C THR A 303 10.16 14.47 -8.82
N GLU A 304 9.29 13.45 -8.95
CA GLU A 304 9.04 12.48 -7.88
C GLU A 304 10.23 11.51 -7.74
N ASN A 305 10.84 11.09 -8.85
CA ASN A 305 12.08 10.31 -8.80
C ASN A 305 13.22 11.09 -8.12
N GLU A 306 13.39 12.38 -8.45
CA GLU A 306 14.35 13.25 -7.77
C GLU A 306 14.09 13.31 -6.25
N ARG A 307 12.82 13.34 -5.83
CA ARG A 307 12.43 13.32 -4.40
C ARG A 307 12.70 11.98 -3.73
N VAL A 308 12.53 10.86 -4.44
CA VAL A 308 12.88 9.52 -3.91
C VAL A 308 14.38 9.43 -3.64
N GLU A 309 15.22 9.87 -4.57
CA GLU A 309 16.68 9.91 -4.40
C GLU A 309 17.07 10.80 -3.21
N LEU A 310 16.51 12.01 -3.13
CA LEU A 310 16.74 12.90 -2.00
C LEU A 310 16.30 12.24 -0.67
N MET A 311 15.14 11.64 -0.63
CA MET A 311 14.63 10.99 0.60
C MET A 311 15.54 9.84 1.05
N ARG A 312 16.00 8.99 0.12
CA ARG A 312 16.98 7.92 0.39
C ARG A 312 18.26 8.51 1.00
N ASP A 313 18.80 9.56 0.39
CA ASP A 313 20.06 10.17 0.81
C ASP A 313 19.90 10.84 2.19
N GLU A 314 18.76 11.51 2.45
CA GLU A 314 18.49 12.11 3.75
C GLU A 314 18.26 11.07 4.86
N PHE A 315 17.68 9.93 4.53
CA PHE A 315 17.46 8.85 5.52
C PHE A 315 18.74 8.09 5.85
N SER A 316 19.66 7.90 4.89
CA SER A 316 20.91 7.18 5.05
C SER A 316 22.15 8.08 5.29
N GLY A 317 22.01 9.39 5.12
CA GLY A 317 23.12 10.35 5.18
C GLY A 317 23.76 10.51 6.57
N THR A 318 24.93 11.15 6.60
CA THR A 318 25.78 11.34 7.80
C THR A 318 25.76 12.76 8.35
N GLY A 319 25.01 13.69 7.75
CA GLY A 319 24.90 15.09 8.18
C GLY A 319 24.04 15.25 9.45
N PRO A 320 23.87 16.50 9.95
CA PRO A 320 23.05 16.79 11.12
C PRO A 320 21.60 16.29 10.93
N ALA A 321 21.16 15.39 11.78
CA ALA A 321 19.87 14.71 11.62
C ALA A 321 18.68 15.67 11.48
N HIS A 322 18.69 16.78 12.23
CA HIS A 322 17.61 17.76 12.16
C HIS A 322 17.48 18.37 10.76
N GLU A 323 18.59 18.76 10.14
CA GLU A 323 18.60 19.36 8.79
C GLU A 323 18.11 18.37 7.76
N ARG A 324 18.59 17.10 7.82
CA ARG A 324 18.17 16.01 6.93
C ARG A 324 16.67 15.75 6.99
N PHE A 325 16.10 15.60 8.18
CA PHE A 325 14.66 15.34 8.32
C PHE A 325 13.80 16.56 7.95
N VAL A 326 14.31 17.77 8.07
CA VAL A 326 13.64 18.98 7.54
C VAL A 326 13.61 18.95 6.01
N GLU A 327 14.71 18.61 5.34
CA GLU A 327 14.73 18.50 3.87
C GLU A 327 13.86 17.35 3.38
N ALA A 328 13.90 16.18 4.04
CA ALA A 328 12.99 15.08 3.78
C ALA A 328 11.51 15.52 3.91
N GLY A 329 11.18 16.26 4.96
CA GLY A 329 9.84 16.80 5.17
C GLY A 329 9.40 17.79 4.09
N LYS A 330 10.28 18.68 3.64
CA LYS A 330 10.01 19.58 2.51
C LYS A 330 9.73 18.81 1.22
N ALA A 331 10.45 17.69 0.99
CA ALA A 331 10.20 16.82 -0.16
C ALA A 331 8.80 16.21 -0.10
N MET A 332 8.32 15.79 1.08
CA MET A 332 6.95 15.30 1.26
C MET A 332 5.90 16.35 0.87
N TYR A 333 6.02 17.59 1.33
CA TYR A 333 5.08 18.66 0.94
C TYR A 333 5.11 18.96 -0.57
N ARG A 334 6.31 18.94 -1.19
CA ARG A 334 6.45 19.12 -2.66
C ARG A 334 5.83 17.96 -3.43
N SER A 335 5.94 16.73 -2.90
CA SER A 335 5.27 15.55 -3.46
C SER A 335 3.75 15.72 -3.42
N HIS A 336 3.18 16.11 -2.26
CA HIS A 336 1.75 16.37 -2.14
C HIS A 336 1.26 17.40 -3.15
N ALA A 337 1.93 18.55 -3.23
CA ALA A 337 1.58 19.59 -4.20
C ALA A 337 1.65 19.07 -5.66
N SER A 338 2.59 18.18 -5.96
CA SER A 338 2.70 17.58 -7.29
C SER A 338 1.62 16.52 -7.56
N LEU A 339 1.26 15.72 -6.55
CA LEU A 339 0.15 14.76 -6.65
C LEU A 339 -1.20 15.47 -6.84
N ASP A 340 -1.39 16.60 -6.18
CA ASP A 340 -2.59 17.44 -6.33
C ASP A 340 -2.64 18.14 -7.70
N ALA A 341 -1.57 18.84 -8.10
CA ALA A 341 -1.58 19.70 -9.30
C ALA A 341 -1.20 18.96 -10.60
N ASN A 342 -0.25 17.99 -10.54
CA ASN A 342 0.28 17.35 -11.72
C ASN A 342 -0.32 15.97 -12.00
N ILE A 343 -0.80 15.23 -10.97
CA ILE A 343 -1.48 13.94 -11.12
C ILE A 343 -2.99 14.08 -10.94
N GLU A 344 -3.43 15.08 -10.16
CA GLU A 344 -4.85 15.38 -9.89
C GLU A 344 -5.55 14.19 -9.20
N VAL A 345 -4.91 13.69 -8.12
CA VAL A 345 -5.39 12.53 -7.34
C VAL A 345 -5.65 12.87 -5.88
N SER A 346 -5.40 14.11 -5.45
CA SER A 346 -5.74 14.55 -4.11
C SER A 346 -7.24 14.88 -3.97
N SER A 347 -7.66 15.18 -2.75
CA SER A 347 -9.02 15.58 -2.43
C SER A 347 -9.01 16.69 -1.37
N PRO A 348 -10.12 17.44 -1.21
CA PRO A 348 -10.22 18.47 -0.17
C PRO A 348 -9.93 17.92 1.24
N ALA A 349 -10.29 16.68 1.53
CA ALA A 349 -10.01 16.04 2.81
C ALA A 349 -8.51 15.73 2.99
N LEU A 350 -7.85 15.23 1.95
CA LEU A 350 -6.41 14.97 1.98
C LEU A 350 -5.61 16.28 2.07
N ASN A 351 -6.02 17.31 1.31
CA ASN A 351 -5.39 18.63 1.38
C ASN A 351 -5.55 19.24 2.78
N LEU A 352 -6.74 19.14 3.39
CA LEU A 352 -6.97 19.58 4.77
C LEU A 352 -6.10 18.82 5.78
N ALA A 353 -5.96 17.50 5.63
CA ALA A 353 -5.11 16.70 6.51
C ALA A 353 -3.65 17.14 6.44
N VAL A 354 -3.11 17.32 5.22
CA VAL A 354 -1.72 17.76 5.01
C VAL A 354 -1.49 19.18 5.49
N GLU A 355 -2.39 20.11 5.20
CA GLU A 355 -2.31 21.50 5.67
C GLU A 355 -2.37 21.58 7.20
N THR A 356 -3.27 20.82 7.83
CA THR A 356 -3.39 20.81 9.29
C THR A 356 -2.17 20.16 9.95
N ALA A 357 -1.60 19.09 9.35
CA ALA A 357 -0.35 18.51 9.81
C ALA A 357 0.80 19.56 9.77
N PHE A 358 0.90 20.34 8.68
CA PHE A 358 1.85 21.45 8.58
C PHE A 358 1.65 22.48 9.68
N ARG A 359 0.44 22.97 9.90
CA ARG A 359 0.10 23.94 10.97
C ARG A 359 0.37 23.39 12.37
N SER A 360 0.32 22.07 12.54
CA SER A 360 0.65 21.37 13.80
C SER A 360 2.16 21.17 14.01
N GLY A 361 3.01 21.60 13.07
CA GLY A 361 4.46 21.50 13.17
C GLY A 361 5.02 20.14 12.72
N ALA A 362 4.30 19.39 11.87
CA ALA A 362 4.86 18.25 11.16
C ALA A 362 6.03 18.69 10.28
N LEU A 363 7.11 17.90 10.24
CA LEU A 363 8.26 18.19 9.38
C LEU A 363 7.90 18.07 7.90
N GLY A 364 7.03 17.11 7.56
CA GLY A 364 6.52 16.88 6.23
C GLY A 364 5.22 16.13 6.25
N ALA A 365 4.43 16.25 5.18
CA ALA A 365 3.24 15.44 4.98
C ALA A 365 2.90 15.36 3.48
N HIS A 366 2.34 14.24 3.06
CA HIS A 366 1.78 14.06 1.72
C HIS A 366 0.71 12.97 1.72
N MET A 367 -0.11 12.94 0.67
CA MET A 367 -1.05 11.85 0.46
C MET A 367 -0.32 10.58 0.04
N VAL A 368 -0.87 9.41 0.38
CA VAL A 368 -0.35 8.09 0.02
C VAL A 368 -1.46 7.20 -0.53
N GLY A 369 -1.10 6.31 -1.45
CA GLY A 369 -2.01 5.40 -2.13
C GLY A 369 -2.52 5.95 -3.47
N ALA A 370 -3.53 5.29 -4.02
CA ALA A 370 -3.98 5.54 -5.39
C ALA A 370 -4.80 6.83 -5.60
N GLY A 371 -5.01 7.63 -4.58
CA GLY A 371 -5.75 8.92 -4.67
C GLY A 371 -7.13 8.89 -4.01
N VAL A 372 -7.89 9.92 -4.17
CA VAL A 372 -9.16 10.46 -3.63
C VAL A 372 -9.70 9.90 -2.29
N ASP A 373 -9.53 8.60 -2.02
CA ASP A 373 -10.02 7.91 -0.80
C ASP A 373 -8.88 7.21 -0.06
N SER A 374 -7.72 7.83 -0.12
CA SER A 374 -6.50 7.32 0.47
C SER A 374 -6.25 7.94 1.84
N SER A 375 -5.05 7.77 2.33
CA SER A 375 -4.55 8.40 3.53
C SER A 375 -3.58 9.52 3.19
N ALA A 376 -3.28 10.34 4.18
CA ALA A 376 -2.06 11.13 4.22
C ALA A 376 -1.09 10.51 5.22
N VAL A 377 0.20 10.75 5.02
CA VAL A 377 1.25 10.41 5.99
C VAL A 377 1.97 11.69 6.39
N ALA A 378 2.23 11.85 7.67
CA ALA A 378 2.95 12.99 8.23
C ALA A 378 4.16 12.54 9.05
N LEU A 379 5.33 13.11 8.79
CA LEU A 379 6.52 12.95 9.60
C LEU A 379 6.44 13.92 10.79
N VAL A 380 6.22 13.39 11.97
CA VAL A 380 5.96 14.18 13.20
C VAL A 380 6.92 13.79 14.31
N ARG A 381 7.11 14.68 15.28
CA ARG A 381 7.69 14.27 16.55
C ARG A 381 6.75 13.28 17.25
N LYS A 382 7.26 12.16 17.72
CA LYS A 382 6.44 11.14 18.39
C LYS A 382 5.64 11.73 19.56
N ALA A 383 6.23 12.63 20.33
CA ALA A 383 5.55 13.31 21.42
C ALA A 383 4.43 14.27 20.98
N ALA A 384 4.41 14.67 19.71
CA ALA A 384 3.38 15.57 19.15
C ALA A 384 2.30 14.82 18.34
N ALA A 385 2.45 13.51 18.10
CA ALA A 385 1.54 12.75 17.26
C ALA A 385 0.08 12.85 17.72
N GLU A 386 -0.16 12.69 19.02
CA GLU A 386 -1.50 12.78 19.61
C GLU A 386 -2.11 14.18 19.47
N SER A 387 -1.34 15.24 19.71
CA SER A 387 -1.83 16.62 19.55
C SER A 387 -2.08 16.97 18.08
N THR A 388 -1.26 16.47 17.17
CA THR A 388 -1.47 16.61 15.72
C THR A 388 -2.75 15.88 15.28
N ALA A 389 -2.96 14.65 15.74
CA ALA A 389 -4.18 13.89 15.46
C ALA A 389 -5.44 14.62 15.97
N ARG A 390 -5.42 15.16 17.19
CA ARG A 390 -6.54 15.95 17.72
C ARG A 390 -6.84 17.19 16.92
N MET A 391 -5.82 17.90 16.45
CA MET A 391 -6.01 19.08 15.63
C MET A 391 -6.64 18.72 14.28
N ILE A 392 -6.16 17.66 13.64
CA ILE A 392 -6.71 17.17 12.38
C ILE A 392 -8.16 16.71 12.55
N ASP A 393 -8.46 15.92 13.59
CA ASP A 393 -9.81 15.46 13.89
C ASP A 393 -10.77 16.62 14.10
N LYS A 394 -10.35 17.67 14.85
CA LYS A 394 -11.13 18.88 15.05
C LYS A 394 -11.41 19.63 13.74
N GLU A 395 -10.39 19.84 12.92
CA GLU A 395 -10.55 20.53 11.63
C GLU A 395 -11.50 19.77 10.67
N PHE A 396 -11.47 18.43 10.69
CA PHE A 396 -12.42 17.62 9.92
C PHE A 396 -13.86 17.80 10.41
N ILE A 397 -14.07 17.81 11.72
CA ILE A 397 -15.37 18.09 12.32
C ILE A 397 -15.86 19.50 11.93
N ASP A 398 -15.00 20.50 12.08
CA ASP A 398 -15.33 21.90 11.77
C ASP A 398 -15.64 22.09 10.26
N ALA A 399 -15.00 21.31 9.38
CA ALA A 399 -15.25 21.30 7.94
C ALA A 399 -16.48 20.46 7.53
N GLY A 400 -17.13 19.76 8.47
CA GLY A 400 -18.26 18.87 8.17
C GLY A 400 -17.84 17.60 7.40
N LEU A 401 -16.57 17.22 7.48
CA LEU A 401 -16.04 15.99 6.88
C LEU A 401 -16.18 14.80 7.83
N PRO A 402 -16.21 13.56 7.31
CA PRO A 402 -16.14 12.37 8.14
C PRO A 402 -14.88 12.39 9.02
N ARG A 403 -15.02 11.97 10.28
CA ARG A 403 -13.86 11.93 11.20
C ARG A 403 -12.80 10.96 10.70
N PRO A 404 -11.52 11.38 10.66
CA PRO A 404 -10.43 10.52 10.22
C PRO A 404 -10.11 9.44 11.27
N ALA A 405 -9.45 8.38 10.83
CA ALA A 405 -8.80 7.43 11.71
C ALA A 405 -7.28 7.57 11.62
N PHE A 406 -6.58 7.21 12.68
CA PHE A 406 -5.14 7.41 12.79
C PHE A 406 -4.42 6.10 13.07
N LEU A 407 -3.26 5.90 12.43
CA LEU A 407 -2.35 4.80 12.69
C LEU A 407 -0.96 5.39 12.94
N MET A 408 -0.12 4.70 13.67
CA MET A 408 1.25 5.11 13.94
C MET A 408 2.23 3.99 13.54
N LEU A 409 3.35 4.41 12.93
CA LEU A 409 4.45 3.51 12.58
C LEU A 409 5.47 3.44 13.72
#